data_5032e1c2d5fbdd301c38c8d29922ca99
#
_entry.id   5032e1c2d5fbdd301c38c8d29922ca99
#
_cell.length_a   1.000
_cell.length_b   1.000
_cell.length_c   1.000
_cell.angle_alpha   90.00
_cell.angle_beta   90.00
_cell.angle_gamma   90.00
#
_symmetry.space_group_name_H-M   'P 1'
#
loop_
_entity.id
_entity.type
_entity.pdbx_description
1 polymer ?
#
loop_
_entity_poly.entity_id
_entity_poly.type
_entity_poly.pdbx_seq_one_letter_code
_entity_poly.pdbx_strand_id
1 'polypeptide(L)'
;MTESAWRDIVLLSFCWIGYFALHSALASLAVKRRVATAWPNLMPYYRLMFNALASLLILPILWLSFHDSAPMLWRWQGIAAWLANGLALAAIFCFWLTFKSYDMQEFLGLRQLQAQVRKVEDQEHFHLSPFHRFVRHPWYFFGLVVIWTRDMSVTTLLSSVFITLYFLVGSRMEEKKLLVYHGDTYRRYMARVPGLIPLPWKSLTAEEAKALLEQRDSGT
;
A
#
# COMPACT_ATOMS: atom_id res chain seq x y z
N MET A 1 -22.35 24.87 -1.52
CA MET A 1 -21.88 23.87 -2.49
C MET A 1 -22.82 23.87 -3.66
N THR A 2 -22.29 23.86 -4.88
CA THR A 2 -23.09 23.76 -6.11
C THR A 2 -23.60 22.34 -6.30
N GLU A 3 -24.67 22.15 -7.09
CA GLU A 3 -25.20 20.83 -7.41
C GLU A 3 -24.15 19.94 -8.11
N SER A 4 -23.31 20.54 -8.96
CA SER A 4 -22.16 19.85 -9.58
C SER A 4 -21.19 19.30 -8.56
N ALA A 5 -20.83 20.06 -7.52
CA ALA A 5 -19.91 19.61 -6.49
C ALA A 5 -20.44 18.42 -5.67
N TRP A 6 -21.75 18.37 -5.41
CA TRP A 6 -22.37 17.20 -4.77
C TRP A 6 -22.29 15.95 -5.64
N ARG A 7 -22.60 16.10 -6.95
CA ARG A 7 -22.50 15.01 -7.91
C ARG A 7 -21.08 14.43 -7.96
N ASP A 8 -20.08 15.29 -7.99
CA ASP A 8 -18.67 14.89 -8.08
C ASP A 8 -18.19 14.17 -6.80
N ILE A 9 -18.63 14.62 -5.61
CA ILE A 9 -18.37 13.92 -4.35
C ILE A 9 -19.01 12.52 -4.35
N VAL A 10 -20.26 12.42 -4.77
CA VAL A 10 -20.97 11.14 -4.81
C VAL A 10 -20.30 10.19 -5.80
N LEU A 11 -20.02 10.67 -7.02
CA LEU A 11 -19.33 9.88 -8.04
C LEU A 11 -17.96 9.39 -7.56
N LEU A 12 -17.15 10.29 -7.00
CA LEU A 12 -15.82 9.97 -6.48
C LEU A 12 -15.88 8.94 -5.33
N SER A 13 -16.89 9.06 -4.45
CA SER A 13 -17.11 8.07 -3.37
C SER A 13 -17.42 6.69 -3.93
N PHE A 14 -18.32 6.59 -4.91
CA PHE A 14 -18.62 5.31 -5.58
C PHE A 14 -17.41 4.74 -6.29
N CYS A 15 -16.61 5.57 -6.97
CA CYS A 15 -15.38 5.15 -7.64
C CYS A 15 -14.37 4.57 -6.64
N TRP A 16 -14.15 5.24 -5.50
CA TRP A 16 -13.26 4.73 -4.43
C TRP A 16 -13.75 3.42 -3.85
N ILE A 17 -15.05 3.33 -3.49
CA ILE A 17 -15.63 2.10 -2.93
C ILE A 17 -15.51 0.95 -3.93
N GLY A 18 -15.87 1.18 -5.19
CA GLY A 18 -15.77 0.19 -6.26
C GLY A 18 -14.33 -0.26 -6.49
N TYR A 19 -13.38 0.68 -6.54
CA TYR A 19 -11.96 0.39 -6.68
C TYR A 19 -11.45 -0.49 -5.53
N PHE A 20 -11.72 -0.11 -4.27
CA PHE A 20 -11.26 -0.86 -3.12
C PHE A 20 -11.89 -2.25 -3.03
N ALA A 21 -13.19 -2.36 -3.33
CA ALA A 21 -13.88 -3.65 -3.36
C ALA A 21 -13.27 -4.58 -4.42
N LEU A 22 -13.08 -4.09 -5.64
CA LEU A 22 -12.53 -4.87 -6.74
C LEU A 22 -11.05 -5.22 -6.48
N HIS A 23 -10.23 -4.25 -6.09
CA HIS A 23 -8.82 -4.45 -5.79
C HIS A 23 -8.63 -5.49 -4.66
N SER A 24 -9.39 -5.36 -3.56
CA SER A 24 -9.32 -6.30 -2.44
C SER A 24 -9.83 -7.70 -2.82
N ALA A 25 -10.90 -7.78 -3.61
CA ALA A 25 -11.42 -9.04 -4.10
C ALA A 25 -10.38 -9.79 -4.95
N LEU A 26 -9.78 -9.08 -5.93
CA LEU A 26 -8.73 -9.65 -6.78
C LEU A 26 -7.45 -9.99 -6.01
N ALA A 27 -7.10 -9.24 -4.96
CA ALA A 27 -5.96 -9.55 -4.09
C ALA A 27 -6.21 -10.76 -3.17
N SER A 28 -7.47 -11.19 -2.99
CA SER A 28 -7.85 -12.25 -2.05
C SER A 28 -7.43 -13.65 -2.52
N LEU A 29 -7.03 -14.50 -1.57
CA LEU A 29 -6.73 -15.92 -1.84
C LEU A 29 -7.94 -16.66 -2.40
N ALA A 30 -9.16 -16.28 -2.00
CA ALA A 30 -10.38 -16.92 -2.47
C ALA A 30 -10.56 -16.75 -3.99
N VAL A 31 -10.38 -15.55 -4.51
CA VAL A 31 -10.46 -15.28 -5.96
C VAL A 31 -9.29 -15.92 -6.69
N LYS A 32 -8.06 -15.81 -6.18
CA LYS A 32 -6.89 -16.46 -6.77
C LYS A 32 -7.08 -17.97 -6.91
N ARG A 33 -7.59 -18.65 -5.86
CA ARG A 33 -7.88 -20.10 -5.90
C ARG A 33 -8.95 -20.46 -6.93
N ARG A 34 -10.02 -19.68 -7.05
CA ARG A 34 -11.06 -19.87 -8.07
C ARG A 34 -10.48 -19.75 -9.49
N VAL A 35 -9.64 -18.75 -9.73
CA VAL A 35 -8.97 -18.55 -11.02
C VAL A 35 -8.01 -19.71 -11.31
N ALA A 36 -7.22 -20.14 -10.33
CA ALA A 36 -6.30 -21.26 -10.50
C ALA A 36 -7.01 -22.58 -10.85
N THR A 37 -8.20 -22.79 -10.29
CA THR A 37 -9.01 -23.99 -10.57
C THR A 37 -9.71 -23.89 -11.92
N ALA A 38 -10.33 -22.73 -12.23
CA ALA A 38 -11.11 -22.57 -13.45
C ALA A 38 -10.24 -22.30 -14.70
N TRP A 39 -9.15 -21.55 -14.53
CA TRP A 39 -8.26 -21.11 -15.61
C TRP A 39 -6.78 -21.20 -15.20
N PRO A 40 -6.22 -22.40 -14.99
CA PRO A 40 -4.84 -22.56 -14.48
C PRO A 40 -3.78 -21.92 -15.40
N ASN A 41 -4.05 -21.79 -16.68
CA ASN A 41 -3.14 -21.15 -17.64
C ASN A 41 -3.09 -19.63 -17.52
N LEU A 42 -4.03 -18.99 -16.81
CA LEU A 42 -4.01 -17.55 -16.52
C LEU A 42 -3.16 -17.20 -15.29
N MET A 43 -2.86 -18.17 -14.41
CA MET A 43 -2.15 -17.90 -13.15
C MET A 43 -0.78 -17.23 -13.34
N PRO A 44 0.07 -17.63 -14.32
CA PRO A 44 1.34 -16.94 -14.57
C PRO A 44 1.19 -15.45 -14.88
N TYR A 45 0.06 -15.06 -15.47
CA TYR A 45 -0.25 -13.66 -15.86
C TYR A 45 -1.01 -12.89 -14.77
N TYR A 46 -1.54 -13.60 -13.76
CA TYR A 46 -2.49 -13.03 -12.81
C TYR A 46 -1.98 -11.76 -12.14
N ARG A 47 -0.75 -11.79 -11.62
CA ARG A 47 -0.15 -10.65 -10.91
C ARG A 47 0.11 -9.46 -11.85
N LEU A 48 0.56 -9.72 -13.06
CA LEU A 48 0.76 -8.67 -14.07
C LEU A 48 -0.58 -8.02 -14.46
N MET A 49 -1.61 -8.83 -14.73
CA MET A 49 -2.96 -8.34 -15.05
C MET A 49 -3.58 -7.58 -13.88
N PHE A 50 -3.41 -8.06 -12.66
CA PHE A 50 -3.85 -7.39 -11.44
C PHE A 50 -3.22 -6.00 -11.31
N ASN A 51 -1.89 -5.90 -11.45
CA ASN A 51 -1.18 -4.63 -11.37
C ASN A 51 -1.59 -3.65 -12.49
N ALA A 52 -1.72 -4.15 -13.73
CA ALA A 52 -2.17 -3.34 -14.87
C ALA A 52 -3.59 -2.82 -14.65
N LEU A 53 -4.51 -3.68 -14.22
CA LEU A 53 -5.90 -3.30 -13.95
C LEU A 53 -6.00 -2.31 -12.80
N ALA A 54 -5.28 -2.54 -11.70
CA ALA A 54 -5.25 -1.63 -10.56
C ALA A 54 -4.73 -0.24 -10.97
N SER A 55 -3.64 -0.20 -11.76
CA SER A 55 -3.07 1.05 -12.26
C SER A 55 -4.02 1.77 -13.23
N LEU A 56 -4.72 1.04 -14.09
CA LEU A 56 -5.66 1.64 -15.03
C LEU A 56 -6.89 2.23 -14.33
N LEU A 57 -7.44 1.50 -13.36
CA LEU A 57 -8.65 1.91 -12.64
C LEU A 57 -8.43 3.08 -11.67
N ILE A 58 -7.22 3.27 -11.16
CA ILE A 58 -6.92 4.39 -10.27
C ILE A 58 -6.83 5.72 -11.02
N LEU A 59 -6.46 5.72 -12.31
CA LEU A 59 -6.25 6.95 -13.09
C LEU A 59 -7.47 7.87 -13.14
N PRO A 60 -8.70 7.40 -13.49
CA PRO A 60 -9.88 8.26 -13.50
C PRO A 60 -10.22 8.79 -12.11
N ILE A 61 -9.95 8.03 -11.05
CA ILE A 61 -10.20 8.46 -9.67
C ILE A 61 -9.24 9.59 -9.29
N LEU A 62 -7.95 9.46 -9.63
CA LEU A 62 -6.98 10.52 -9.41
C LEU A 62 -7.33 11.75 -10.24
N TRP A 63 -7.72 11.58 -11.50
CA TRP A 63 -8.16 12.68 -12.33
C TRP A 63 -9.34 13.43 -11.70
N LEU A 64 -10.41 12.73 -11.28
CA LEU A 64 -11.55 13.32 -10.59
C LEU A 64 -11.14 14.02 -9.27
N SER A 65 -10.17 13.47 -8.55
CA SER A 65 -9.71 14.03 -7.26
C SER A 65 -8.98 15.37 -7.42
N PHE A 66 -8.30 15.60 -8.55
CA PHE A 66 -7.41 16.74 -8.75
C PHE A 66 -7.84 17.71 -9.87
N HIS A 67 -8.72 17.29 -10.76
CA HIS A 67 -9.17 18.13 -11.89
C HIS A 67 -10.33 19.03 -11.50
N ASP A 68 -10.92 18.84 -10.35
CA ASP A 68 -12.19 19.43 -9.99
C ASP A 68 -12.09 20.88 -9.52
N SER A 69 -13.18 21.63 -9.82
CA SER A 69 -13.48 22.96 -9.28
C SER A 69 -14.02 22.95 -7.85
N ALA A 70 -13.83 21.86 -7.11
CA ALA A 70 -14.29 21.75 -5.71
C ALA A 70 -13.71 22.84 -4.83
N PRO A 71 -14.49 23.36 -3.87
CA PRO A 71 -14.01 24.40 -2.96
C PRO A 71 -12.74 23.99 -2.24
N MET A 72 -11.75 24.90 -2.24
CA MET A 72 -10.55 24.71 -1.45
C MET A 72 -10.88 24.87 0.04
N LEU A 73 -10.44 23.92 0.83
CA LEU A 73 -10.60 23.93 2.30
C LEU A 73 -9.42 24.60 2.96
N TRP A 74 -8.19 24.29 2.54
CA TRP A 74 -6.98 24.98 2.95
C TRP A 74 -5.86 24.86 1.91
N ARG A 75 -4.96 25.85 1.96
CA ARG A 75 -3.71 25.87 1.20
C ARG A 75 -2.56 26.14 2.14
N TRP A 76 -1.49 25.39 1.98
CA TRP A 76 -0.25 25.68 2.67
C TRP A 76 0.37 26.97 2.12
N GLN A 77 0.78 27.90 2.99
CA GLN A 77 1.35 29.20 2.59
C GLN A 77 2.63 29.49 3.36
N GLY A 78 3.47 30.35 2.80
CA GLY A 78 4.72 30.78 3.44
C GLY A 78 5.61 29.62 3.85
N ILE A 79 6.12 29.65 5.07
CA ILE A 79 7.02 28.62 5.62
C ILE A 79 6.33 27.25 5.70
N ALA A 80 5.03 27.20 6.01
CA ALA A 80 4.29 25.95 6.09
C ALA A 80 4.24 25.23 4.74
N ALA A 81 4.14 25.96 3.62
CA ALA A 81 4.20 25.38 2.28
C ALA A 81 5.58 24.75 1.98
N TRP A 82 6.65 25.42 2.39
CA TRP A 82 8.00 24.88 2.24
C TRP A 82 8.20 23.60 3.07
N LEU A 83 7.72 23.59 4.31
CA LEU A 83 7.78 22.40 5.17
C LEU A 83 6.95 21.25 4.63
N ALA A 84 5.71 21.50 4.21
CA ALA A 84 4.84 20.49 3.63
C ALA A 84 5.44 19.86 2.35
N ASN A 85 5.96 20.70 1.45
CA ASN A 85 6.61 20.22 0.23
C ASN A 85 7.93 19.48 0.53
N GLY A 86 8.72 19.97 1.48
CA GLY A 86 9.95 19.31 1.93
C GLY A 86 9.67 17.91 2.51
N LEU A 87 8.64 17.77 3.34
CA LEU A 87 8.20 16.48 3.88
C LEU A 87 7.73 15.53 2.78
N ALA A 88 6.94 16.04 1.81
CA ALA A 88 6.51 15.21 0.69
C ALA A 88 7.68 14.73 -0.16
N LEU A 89 8.63 15.61 -0.48
CA LEU A 89 9.82 15.23 -1.24
C LEU A 89 10.68 14.21 -0.48
N ALA A 90 10.86 14.41 0.82
CA ALA A 90 11.57 13.45 1.67
C ALA A 90 10.84 12.08 1.70
N ALA A 91 9.51 12.08 1.81
CA ALA A 91 8.72 10.85 1.77
C ALA A 91 8.83 10.12 0.42
N ILE A 92 8.76 10.85 -0.70
CA ILE A 92 8.96 10.30 -2.04
C ILE A 92 10.36 9.72 -2.20
N PHE A 93 11.38 10.43 -1.72
CA PHE A 93 12.76 9.95 -1.76
C PHE A 93 12.95 8.67 -0.91
N CYS A 94 12.41 8.65 0.32
CA CYS A 94 12.44 7.45 1.16
C CYS A 94 11.66 6.29 0.53
N PHE A 95 10.50 6.56 -0.08
CA PHE A 95 9.75 5.57 -0.85
C PHE A 95 10.59 4.98 -1.99
N TRP A 96 11.27 5.84 -2.76
CA TRP A 96 12.17 5.40 -3.83
C TRP A 96 13.34 4.55 -3.31
N LEU A 97 13.91 4.89 -2.14
CA LEU A 97 14.95 4.08 -1.52
C LEU A 97 14.48 2.67 -1.16
N THR A 98 13.20 2.49 -0.83
CA THR A 98 12.65 1.17 -0.52
C THR A 98 12.68 0.22 -1.71
N PHE A 99 12.58 0.72 -2.95
CA PHE A 99 12.64 -0.12 -4.15
C PHE A 99 13.95 -0.91 -4.28
N LYS A 100 15.05 -0.38 -3.74
CA LYS A 100 16.34 -1.09 -3.72
C LYS A 100 16.30 -2.38 -2.90
N SER A 101 15.32 -2.49 -1.99
CA SER A 101 15.16 -3.64 -1.08
C SER A 101 14.09 -4.61 -1.56
N TYR A 102 13.37 -4.32 -2.66
CA TYR A 102 12.32 -5.18 -3.20
C TYR A 102 12.71 -5.75 -4.56
N ASP A 103 12.32 -7.00 -4.77
CA ASP A 103 12.39 -7.59 -6.11
C ASP A 103 11.26 -7.05 -6.99
N MET A 104 11.58 -6.06 -7.80
CA MET A 104 10.61 -5.42 -8.69
C MET A 104 10.06 -6.38 -9.75
N GLN A 105 10.81 -7.39 -10.18
CA GLN A 105 10.33 -8.39 -11.13
C GLN A 105 9.26 -9.28 -10.49
N GLU A 106 9.46 -9.65 -9.23
CA GLU A 106 8.46 -10.38 -8.45
C GLU A 106 7.24 -9.50 -8.16
N PHE A 107 7.45 -8.25 -7.73
CA PHE A 107 6.36 -7.31 -7.45
C PHE A 107 5.48 -7.05 -8.68
N LEU A 108 6.06 -6.84 -9.84
CA LEU A 108 5.32 -6.62 -11.09
C LEU A 108 4.66 -7.90 -11.65
N GLY A 109 5.10 -9.08 -11.23
CA GLY A 109 4.59 -10.36 -11.74
C GLY A 109 5.38 -10.94 -12.91
N LEU A 110 6.51 -10.31 -13.28
CA LEU A 110 7.35 -10.78 -14.40
C LEU A 110 8.05 -12.11 -14.08
N ARG A 111 8.50 -12.29 -12.83
CA ARG A 111 9.11 -13.53 -12.38
C ARG A 111 8.11 -14.69 -12.41
N GLN A 112 6.87 -14.47 -11.97
CA GLN A 112 5.80 -15.47 -12.01
C GLN A 112 5.48 -15.87 -13.44
N LEU A 113 5.47 -14.90 -14.35
CA LEU A 113 5.26 -15.15 -15.78
C LEU A 113 6.41 -15.95 -16.40
N GLN A 114 7.66 -15.57 -16.15
CA GLN A 114 8.84 -16.28 -16.68
C GLN A 114 8.95 -17.71 -16.15
N ALA A 115 8.69 -17.93 -14.87
CA ALA A 115 8.72 -19.22 -14.21
C ALA A 115 7.43 -20.05 -14.42
N GLN A 116 6.44 -19.55 -15.16
CA GLN A 116 5.13 -20.18 -15.39
C GLN A 116 4.47 -20.67 -14.09
N VAL A 117 4.53 -19.84 -13.03
CA VAL A 117 4.03 -20.17 -11.69
C VAL A 117 2.50 -20.32 -11.73
N ARG A 118 2.00 -21.52 -11.42
CA ARG A 118 0.57 -21.83 -11.36
C ARG A 118 0.04 -21.98 -9.93
N LYS A 119 0.91 -21.90 -8.92
CA LYS A 119 0.53 -21.99 -7.51
C LYS A 119 -0.07 -20.69 -7.03
N VAL A 120 -1.12 -20.81 -6.21
CA VAL A 120 -1.83 -19.65 -5.63
C VAL A 120 -1.10 -19.08 -4.43
N GLU A 121 -0.26 -19.88 -3.78
CA GLU A 121 0.45 -19.50 -2.58
C GLU A 121 1.52 -18.47 -2.94
N ASP A 122 1.16 -17.20 -2.80
CA ASP A 122 2.11 -16.10 -2.69
C ASP A 122 2.89 -16.34 -1.39
N GLN A 123 3.97 -17.07 -1.49
CA GLN A 123 4.99 -17.05 -0.45
C GLN A 123 5.69 -15.69 -0.56
N GLU A 124 5.06 -14.67 0.00
CA GLU A 124 5.72 -13.40 0.19
C GLU A 124 6.89 -13.64 1.16
N HIS A 125 8.09 -13.53 0.65
CA HIS A 125 9.27 -13.63 1.49
C HIS A 125 9.22 -12.48 2.51
N PHE A 126 9.24 -12.82 3.81
CA PHE A 126 9.34 -11.82 4.86
C PHE A 126 10.67 -11.08 4.72
N HIS A 127 10.58 -9.86 4.22
CA HIS A 127 11.73 -9.02 3.94
C HIS A 127 11.66 -7.74 4.78
N LEU A 128 12.75 -7.41 5.47
CA LEU A 128 12.86 -6.19 6.25
C LEU A 128 13.82 -5.22 5.57
N SER A 129 13.29 -4.18 4.91
CA SER A 129 14.11 -3.04 4.50
C SER A 129 14.53 -2.21 5.72
N PRO A 130 15.51 -1.31 5.62
CA PRO A 130 15.90 -0.43 6.72
C PRO A 130 14.72 0.33 7.36
N PHE A 131 13.71 0.70 6.58
CA PHE A 131 12.53 1.42 7.05
C PHE A 131 11.55 0.53 7.85
N HIS A 132 11.55 -0.78 7.61
CA HIS A 132 10.75 -1.74 8.37
C HIS A 132 11.19 -1.86 9.84
N ARG A 133 12.32 -1.31 10.19
CA ARG A 133 12.76 -1.21 11.59
C ARG A 133 11.96 -0.19 12.39
N PHE A 134 11.33 0.78 11.73
CA PHE A 134 10.62 1.90 12.36
C PHE A 134 9.10 1.83 12.17
N VAL A 135 8.65 1.22 11.07
CA VAL A 135 7.23 1.09 10.75
C VAL A 135 7.03 -0.17 9.89
N ARG A 136 5.97 -0.96 10.17
CA ARG A 136 5.74 -2.23 9.46
C ARG A 136 5.29 -2.04 8.01
N HIS A 137 4.61 -0.92 7.69
CA HIS A 137 4.15 -0.60 6.34
C HIS A 137 4.74 0.75 5.86
N PRO A 138 6.05 0.80 5.54
CA PRO A 138 6.71 2.05 5.18
C PRO A 138 6.11 2.71 3.93
N TRP A 139 5.65 1.93 2.95
CA TRP A 139 5.03 2.46 1.74
C TRP A 139 3.72 3.20 2.05
N TYR A 140 2.90 2.63 2.96
CA TYR A 140 1.67 3.29 3.40
C TYR A 140 1.98 4.57 4.18
N PHE A 141 2.97 4.53 5.07
CA PHE A 141 3.39 5.71 5.82
C PHE A 141 3.86 6.84 4.89
N PHE A 142 4.76 6.55 3.95
CA PHE A 142 5.23 7.57 3.00
C PHE A 142 4.09 8.08 2.10
N GLY A 143 3.21 7.21 1.65
CA GLY A 143 2.01 7.60 0.93
C GLY A 143 1.12 8.55 1.74
N LEU A 144 0.87 8.25 3.02
CA LEU A 144 0.12 9.14 3.92
C LEU A 144 0.80 10.50 4.09
N VAL A 145 2.12 10.55 4.28
CA VAL A 145 2.85 11.81 4.35
C VAL A 145 2.64 12.64 3.08
N VAL A 146 2.75 12.01 1.90
CA VAL A 146 2.57 12.71 0.63
C VAL A 146 1.17 13.28 0.48
N ILE A 147 0.12 12.47 0.72
CA ILE A 147 -1.26 12.94 0.51
C ILE A 147 -1.69 14.02 1.51
N TRP A 148 -1.29 13.88 2.79
CA TRP A 148 -1.70 14.83 3.84
C TRP A 148 -0.87 16.12 3.88
N THR A 149 0.20 16.20 3.13
CA THR A 149 1.00 17.43 2.94
C THR A 149 0.58 18.22 1.69
N ARG A 150 -0.48 17.82 0.99
CA ARG A 150 -0.99 18.57 -0.17
C ARG A 150 -2.01 19.62 0.26
N ASP A 151 -2.21 20.61 -0.62
CA ASP A 151 -3.37 21.50 -0.53
C ASP A 151 -4.64 20.66 -0.62
N MET A 152 -5.67 21.02 0.14
CA MET A 152 -6.89 20.23 0.26
C MET A 152 -8.10 20.98 -0.28
N SER A 153 -8.66 20.47 -1.36
CA SER A 153 -10.04 20.69 -1.75
C SER A 153 -10.96 19.66 -1.07
N VAL A 154 -12.26 19.80 -1.23
CA VAL A 154 -13.23 18.82 -0.73
C VAL A 154 -12.99 17.44 -1.33
N THR A 155 -12.74 17.34 -2.63
CA THR A 155 -12.48 16.08 -3.34
C THR A 155 -11.13 15.46 -2.97
N THR A 156 -10.10 16.29 -2.81
CA THR A 156 -8.78 15.84 -2.36
C THR A 156 -8.85 15.31 -0.93
N LEU A 157 -9.56 16.00 -0.02
CA LEU A 157 -9.76 15.54 1.36
C LEU A 157 -10.53 14.20 1.38
N LEU A 158 -11.61 14.10 0.62
CA LEU A 158 -12.39 12.87 0.50
C LEU A 158 -11.50 11.70 0.06
N SER A 159 -10.71 11.89 -0.99
CA SER A 159 -9.76 10.87 -1.48
C SER A 159 -8.70 10.53 -0.43
N SER A 160 -8.16 11.52 0.27
CA SER A 160 -7.17 11.30 1.35
C SER A 160 -7.75 10.47 2.49
N VAL A 161 -9.01 10.70 2.86
CA VAL A 161 -9.73 9.90 3.86
C VAL A 161 -9.91 8.47 3.37
N PHE A 162 -10.40 8.26 2.14
CA PHE A 162 -10.57 6.92 1.56
C PHE A 162 -9.26 6.15 1.51
N ILE A 163 -8.17 6.77 1.02
CA ILE A 163 -6.84 6.15 0.98
C ILE A 163 -6.36 5.79 2.39
N THR A 164 -6.55 6.69 3.36
CA THR A 164 -6.16 6.43 4.76
C THR A 164 -6.91 5.24 5.34
N LEU A 165 -8.23 5.18 5.15
CA LEU A 165 -9.05 4.05 5.60
C LEU A 165 -8.62 2.74 4.90
N TYR A 166 -8.34 2.82 3.60
CA TYR A 166 -7.87 1.66 2.84
C TYR A 166 -6.52 1.14 3.36
N PHE A 167 -5.57 2.01 3.65
CA PHE A 167 -4.28 1.60 4.23
C PHE A 167 -4.43 1.03 5.63
N LEU A 168 -5.34 1.57 6.45
CA LEU A 168 -5.66 1.03 7.78
C LEU A 168 -6.24 -0.39 7.71
N VAL A 169 -7.17 -0.62 6.79
CA VAL A 169 -7.78 -1.94 6.61
C VAL A 169 -6.82 -2.90 5.93
N GLY A 170 -6.16 -2.45 4.85
CA GLY A 170 -5.20 -3.23 4.06
C GLY A 170 -4.04 -3.74 4.90
N SER A 171 -3.43 -2.86 5.73
CA SER A 171 -2.33 -3.26 6.62
C SER A 171 -2.75 -4.37 7.58
N ARG A 172 -3.95 -4.29 8.16
CA ARG A 172 -4.46 -5.35 9.05
C ARG A 172 -4.71 -6.67 8.34
N MET A 173 -5.20 -6.61 7.09
CA MET A 173 -5.42 -7.82 6.27
C MET A 173 -4.09 -8.47 5.88
N GLU A 174 -3.10 -7.67 5.52
CA GLU A 174 -1.74 -8.12 5.21
C GLU A 174 -1.07 -8.75 6.44
N GLU A 175 -1.14 -8.09 7.60
CA GLU A 175 -0.60 -8.61 8.86
C GLU A 175 -1.22 -9.95 9.28
N LYS A 176 -2.52 -10.15 9.03
CA LYS A 176 -3.17 -11.45 9.27
C LYS A 176 -2.58 -12.56 8.39
N LYS A 177 -2.27 -12.27 7.12
CA LYS A 177 -1.61 -13.23 6.23
C LYS A 177 -0.19 -13.53 6.71
N LEU A 178 0.58 -12.48 7.05
CA LEU A 178 1.95 -12.63 7.54
C LEU A 178 2.03 -13.42 8.85
N LEU A 179 1.04 -13.29 9.74
CA LEU A 179 0.91 -14.13 10.93
C LEU A 179 0.67 -15.60 10.59
N VAL A 180 -0.10 -15.89 9.54
CA VAL A 180 -0.32 -17.28 9.09
C VAL A 180 0.97 -17.88 8.51
N TYR A 181 1.74 -17.11 7.74
CA TYR A 181 2.95 -17.60 7.09
C TYR A 181 4.18 -17.62 7.99
N HIS A 182 4.30 -16.66 8.90
CA HIS A 182 5.53 -16.45 9.69
C HIS A 182 5.34 -16.59 11.20
N GLY A 183 4.12 -16.87 11.67
CA GLY A 183 3.79 -17.25 13.03
C GLY A 183 4.39 -16.34 14.11
N ASP A 184 5.14 -16.95 15.03
CA ASP A 184 5.70 -16.24 16.20
C ASP A 184 6.80 -15.24 15.85
N THR A 185 7.52 -15.44 14.75
CA THR A 185 8.53 -14.49 14.28
C THR A 185 7.85 -13.16 13.92
N TYR A 186 6.75 -13.22 13.17
CA TYR A 186 6.01 -12.00 12.82
C TYR A 186 5.30 -11.39 14.04
N ARG A 187 4.79 -12.20 14.96
CA ARG A 187 4.18 -11.72 16.23
C ARG A 187 5.17 -10.92 17.08
N ARG A 188 6.42 -11.40 17.22
CA ARG A 188 7.50 -10.68 17.91
C ARG A 188 7.85 -9.38 17.23
N TYR A 189 7.90 -9.37 15.90
CA TYR A 189 8.10 -8.16 15.11
C TYR A 189 7.00 -7.13 15.36
N MET A 190 5.72 -7.54 15.31
CA MET A 190 4.56 -6.66 15.57
C MET A 190 4.59 -6.03 16.97
N ALA A 191 5.07 -6.75 17.98
CA ALA A 191 5.15 -6.23 19.34
C ALA A 191 6.17 -5.07 19.48
N ARG A 192 7.22 -5.08 18.65
CA ARG A 192 8.33 -4.12 18.72
C ARG A 192 8.18 -2.94 17.76
N VAL A 193 7.55 -3.13 16.60
CA VAL A 193 7.48 -2.13 15.54
C VAL A 193 6.02 -1.72 15.31
N PRO A 194 5.69 -0.42 15.23
CA PRO A 194 4.33 0.06 14.98
C PRO A 194 3.90 -0.20 13.53
N GLY A 195 2.56 -0.23 13.28
CA GLY A 195 1.98 -0.53 11.97
C GLY A 195 2.24 0.54 10.92
N LEU A 196 1.54 1.67 11.04
CA LEU A 196 1.49 2.70 10.00
C LEU A 196 2.24 3.99 10.35
N ILE A 197 2.31 4.34 11.64
CA ILE A 197 2.92 5.60 12.09
C ILE A 197 4.14 5.23 12.95
N PRO A 198 5.35 5.72 12.58
CA PRO A 198 6.54 5.50 13.39
C PRO A 198 6.37 6.08 14.79
N LEU A 199 6.76 5.31 15.81
CA LEU A 199 6.78 5.77 17.19
C LEU A 199 8.23 5.77 17.66
N PRO A 200 8.75 6.89 18.21
CA PRO A 200 10.18 7.02 18.58
C PRO A 200 10.70 5.95 19.54
N TRP A 201 9.82 5.43 20.39
CA TRP A 201 10.14 4.41 21.41
C TRP A 201 9.87 2.97 20.94
N LYS A 202 9.39 2.77 19.70
CA LYS A 202 9.13 1.43 19.12
C LYS A 202 9.89 1.29 17.81
N SER A 203 11.05 0.67 17.87
CA SER A 203 11.86 0.37 16.70
C SER A 203 12.78 -0.83 16.99
N LEU A 204 13.36 -1.38 15.95
CA LEU A 204 14.42 -2.39 16.02
C LEU A 204 15.77 -1.76 15.68
N THR A 205 16.83 -2.22 16.33
CA THR A 205 18.21 -2.00 15.85
C THR A 205 18.47 -2.81 14.57
N ALA A 206 19.58 -2.55 13.89
CA ALA A 206 19.93 -3.34 12.70
C ALA A 206 20.23 -4.81 13.07
N GLU A 207 20.86 -5.02 14.24
CA GLU A 207 21.20 -6.34 14.76
C GLU A 207 19.95 -7.13 15.18
N GLU A 208 19.00 -6.49 15.86
CA GLU A 208 17.72 -7.12 16.23
C GLU A 208 16.91 -7.53 14.99
N ALA A 209 16.89 -6.68 13.94
CA ALA A 209 16.20 -7.01 12.70
C ALA A 209 16.87 -8.20 11.98
N LYS A 210 18.20 -8.26 11.97
CA LYS A 210 18.96 -9.38 11.41
C LYS A 210 18.72 -10.68 12.19
N ALA A 211 18.81 -10.63 13.52
CA ALA A 211 18.56 -11.78 14.39
C ALA A 211 17.14 -12.34 14.21
N LEU A 212 16.15 -11.47 13.98
CA LEU A 212 14.76 -11.87 13.75
C LEU A 212 14.59 -12.63 12.42
N LEU A 213 15.35 -12.27 11.39
CA LEU A 213 15.37 -12.98 10.10
C LEU A 213 16.10 -14.34 10.20
N GLU A 214 17.24 -14.38 10.90
CA GLU A 214 18.02 -15.64 11.10
C GLU A 214 17.23 -16.68 11.87
N GLN A 215 16.45 -16.29 12.89
CA GLN A 215 15.58 -17.20 13.65
C GLN A 215 14.46 -17.82 12.81
N ARG A 216 14.02 -17.16 11.73
CA ARG A 216 13.08 -17.73 10.78
C ARG A 216 13.69 -18.91 10.03
N ASP A 217 14.93 -18.74 9.56
CA ASP A 217 15.60 -19.72 8.70
C ASP A 217 16.07 -20.96 9.47
N SER A 218 16.22 -20.86 10.81
CA SER A 218 16.56 -21.98 11.69
C SER A 218 15.36 -22.75 12.25
N GLY A 219 14.15 -22.25 12.09
CA GLY A 219 12.91 -22.85 12.60
C GLY A 219 12.07 -23.59 11.54
N THR A 220 12.60 -23.74 10.32
CA THR A 220 12.09 -24.58 9.22
C THR A 220 12.93 -25.83 9.10
#